data_db3489141e65c9fe885ca247849bd92a
#
_entry.id   db3489141e65c9fe885ca247849bd92a
#
_cell.length_a   1.000
_cell.length_b   1.000
_cell.length_c   1.000
_cell.angle_alpha   90.00
_cell.angle_beta   90.00
_cell.angle_gamma   90.00
#
_symmetry.space_group_name_H-M   'P 1'
#
loop_
_entity.id
_entity.type
_entity.pdbx_description
1 polymer ?
#
loop_
_entity_poly.entity_id
_entity_poly.type
_entity_poly.pdbx_seq_one_letter_code
_entity_poly.pdbx_strand_id
1 'polypeptide(L)'
;MSILVVGGAGYIGSHAVYTLIEKKEKVVVVDSLATGHAEAVHPEAAFYEGNIRDRHFLKQVFENEDIEAVMHFAASPIPLQSNRVFSSFNENMTGMETLLDVMKEYDVGRIVFASSAAVYGCPQNLPVTEETEPEPVHPHGKVKWMMEKMLMEAEKAYGLKYVILRSFNACGAHPSAFIGEDRGSETHLISNVLRTALGHLPFVHIDQPEEATGFRDYVHVQDLAEAHVLAISHLRKGKDSRIYNLSYGESYSAEQIILAAQYVTGIPLITAKLTETGIDSQATFAASSSKARKELGWTPKHNSLIAIIRDAWNWHSANPNGYAAEKVKQG
;
A
#
# COMPACT_ATOMS: atom_id res chain seq x y z
N MET A 1 16.65 -3.53 -19.21
CA MET A 1 15.20 -3.52 -18.91
C MET A 1 14.99 -2.97 -17.51
N SER A 2 13.93 -2.20 -17.30
CA SER A 2 13.61 -1.50 -16.04
C SER A 2 12.23 -1.93 -15.53
N ILE A 3 12.00 -1.79 -14.23
CA ILE A 3 10.68 -1.97 -13.62
C ILE A 3 10.05 -0.60 -13.43
N LEU A 4 8.89 -0.37 -14.00
CA LEU A 4 8.11 0.85 -13.77
C LEU A 4 7.29 0.70 -12.48
N VAL A 5 7.50 1.60 -11.52
CA VAL A 5 6.74 1.68 -10.27
C VAL A 5 5.82 2.89 -10.34
N VAL A 6 4.54 2.63 -10.57
CA VAL A 6 3.49 3.65 -10.59
C VAL A 6 2.98 3.88 -9.16
N GLY A 7 3.07 5.11 -8.68
CA GLY A 7 2.82 5.45 -7.28
C GLY A 7 4.05 5.20 -6.38
N GLY A 8 5.26 5.29 -6.96
CA GLY A 8 6.51 4.99 -6.26
C GLY A 8 6.98 6.06 -5.27
N ALA A 9 6.34 7.22 -5.22
CA ALA A 9 6.55 8.25 -4.19
C ALA A 9 5.59 8.12 -2.99
N GLY A 10 4.63 7.18 -3.06
CA GLY A 10 3.72 6.87 -1.96
C GLY A 10 4.32 5.91 -0.94
N TYR A 11 3.63 5.70 0.19
CA TYR A 11 4.11 4.89 1.32
C TYR A 11 4.59 3.48 0.92
N ILE A 12 3.72 2.64 0.33
CA ILE A 12 4.10 1.26 -0.04
C ILE A 12 5.02 1.26 -1.26
N GLY A 13 4.75 2.14 -2.24
CA GLY A 13 5.51 2.23 -3.48
C GLY A 13 6.97 2.59 -3.24
N SER A 14 7.27 3.55 -2.36
CA SER A 14 8.65 3.93 -2.03
C SER A 14 9.45 2.77 -1.42
N HIS A 15 8.84 2.00 -0.51
CA HIS A 15 9.48 0.80 0.04
C HIS A 15 9.76 -0.27 -1.03
N ALA A 16 8.85 -0.42 -2.01
CA ALA A 16 9.10 -1.31 -3.15
C ALA A 16 10.24 -0.81 -4.04
N VAL A 17 10.35 0.51 -4.27
CA VAL A 17 11.47 1.14 -5.00
C VAL A 17 12.79 0.87 -4.30
N TYR A 18 12.89 1.12 -2.99
CA TYR A 18 14.11 0.84 -2.21
C TYR A 18 14.48 -0.64 -2.28
N THR A 19 13.51 -1.54 -2.06
CA THR A 19 13.75 -3.00 -2.11
C THR A 19 14.23 -3.47 -3.50
N LEU A 20 13.71 -2.89 -4.58
CA LEU A 20 14.16 -3.20 -5.95
C LEU A 20 15.61 -2.74 -6.18
N ILE A 21 15.94 -1.52 -5.77
CA ILE A 21 17.30 -0.98 -5.94
C ILE A 21 18.32 -1.74 -5.10
N GLU A 22 17.99 -2.13 -3.86
CA GLU A 22 18.84 -3.01 -3.04
C GLU A 22 19.13 -4.35 -3.74
N LYS A 23 18.19 -4.84 -4.54
CA LYS A 23 18.36 -6.03 -5.39
C LYS A 23 19.00 -5.74 -6.74
N LYS A 24 19.50 -4.52 -6.95
CA LYS A 24 20.21 -4.05 -8.17
C LYS A 24 19.33 -4.04 -9.42
N GLU A 25 18.03 -3.87 -9.24
CA GLU A 25 17.10 -3.64 -10.34
C GLU A 25 17.16 -2.18 -10.82
N LYS A 26 16.96 -1.97 -12.12
CA LYS A 26 16.74 -0.63 -12.65
C LYS A 26 15.28 -0.24 -12.43
N VAL A 27 15.06 0.91 -11.81
CA VAL A 27 13.74 1.36 -11.41
C VAL A 27 13.40 2.70 -12.03
N VAL A 28 12.21 2.76 -12.61
CA VAL A 28 11.57 3.98 -13.09
C VAL A 28 10.35 4.24 -12.21
N VAL A 29 10.22 5.45 -11.70
CA VAL A 29 9.09 5.86 -10.86
C VAL A 29 8.24 6.86 -11.61
N VAL A 30 6.93 6.62 -11.64
CA VAL A 30 5.92 7.59 -12.06
C VAL A 30 5.01 7.89 -10.88
N ASP A 31 4.90 9.16 -10.52
CA ASP A 31 4.01 9.62 -9.45
C ASP A 31 3.54 11.05 -9.74
N SER A 32 2.30 11.37 -9.37
CA SER A 32 1.75 12.71 -9.53
C SER A 32 1.99 13.62 -8.33
N LEU A 33 2.59 13.09 -7.27
CA LEU A 33 2.79 13.73 -5.96
C LEU A 33 1.50 14.28 -5.32
N ALA A 34 0.33 13.78 -5.74
CA ALA A 34 -0.95 14.19 -5.14
C ALA A 34 -1.06 13.77 -3.66
N THR A 35 -0.44 12.65 -3.30
CA THR A 35 -0.37 12.12 -1.93
C THR A 35 1.02 11.53 -1.61
N GLY A 36 1.88 11.42 -2.59
CA GLY A 36 3.26 10.98 -2.46
C GLY A 36 4.21 12.17 -2.23
N HIS A 37 5.45 11.86 -1.88
CA HIS A 37 6.51 12.83 -1.59
C HIS A 37 7.72 12.54 -2.47
N ALA A 38 8.23 13.55 -3.18
CA ALA A 38 9.41 13.40 -4.02
C ALA A 38 10.63 12.94 -3.21
N GLU A 39 10.71 13.37 -1.96
CA GLU A 39 11.74 12.99 -0.97
C GLU A 39 11.72 11.49 -0.61
N ALA A 40 10.59 10.80 -0.82
CA ALA A 40 10.49 9.36 -0.62
C ALA A 40 11.03 8.53 -1.80
N VAL A 41 11.32 9.16 -2.94
CA VAL A 41 11.86 8.46 -4.10
C VAL A 41 13.37 8.23 -3.91
N HIS A 42 13.80 6.99 -4.12
CA HIS A 42 15.22 6.66 -4.04
C HIS A 42 16.04 7.41 -5.10
N PRO A 43 17.21 8.02 -4.76
CA PRO A 43 17.97 8.86 -5.70
C PRO A 43 18.50 8.12 -6.93
N GLU A 44 18.64 6.80 -6.89
CA GLU A 44 19.04 5.98 -8.05
C GLU A 44 17.88 5.62 -8.99
N ALA A 45 16.63 5.92 -8.63
CA ALA A 45 15.48 5.69 -9.50
C ALA A 45 15.33 6.84 -10.51
N ALA A 46 15.03 6.52 -11.76
CA ALA A 46 14.59 7.53 -12.73
C ALA A 46 13.18 7.99 -12.33
N PHE A 47 13.01 9.29 -12.04
CA PHE A 47 11.75 9.82 -11.56
C PHE A 47 11.07 10.72 -12.59
N TYR A 48 9.82 10.42 -12.88
CA TYR A 48 8.94 11.18 -13.77
C TYR A 48 7.71 11.65 -12.96
N GLU A 49 7.64 12.95 -12.71
CA GLU A 49 6.46 13.55 -12.08
C GLU A 49 5.35 13.71 -13.12
N GLY A 50 4.22 13.06 -12.91
CA GLY A 50 3.08 13.15 -13.83
C GLY A 50 1.94 12.22 -13.48
N ASN A 51 0.84 12.38 -14.20
CA ASN A 51 -0.40 11.64 -13.96
C ASN A 51 -0.56 10.50 -14.97
N ILE A 52 -0.82 9.29 -14.49
CA ILE A 52 -1.02 8.12 -15.35
C ILE A 52 -2.25 8.20 -16.26
N ARG A 53 -3.18 9.14 -16.01
CA ARG A 53 -4.30 9.42 -16.91
C ARG A 53 -3.88 10.19 -18.16
N ASP A 54 -2.69 10.82 -18.13
CA ASP A 54 -2.13 11.47 -19.30
C ASP A 54 -1.42 10.44 -20.17
N ARG A 55 -2.11 10.01 -21.22
CA ARG A 55 -1.58 9.02 -22.17
C ARG A 55 -0.30 9.50 -22.86
N HIS A 56 -0.21 10.80 -23.19
CA HIS A 56 0.96 11.34 -23.87
C HIS A 56 2.19 11.30 -22.95
N PHE A 57 2.01 11.72 -21.69
CA PHE A 57 3.04 11.62 -20.67
C PHE A 57 3.52 10.15 -20.47
N LEU A 58 2.59 9.21 -20.31
CA LEU A 58 2.96 7.80 -20.15
C LEU A 58 3.74 7.27 -21.37
N LYS A 59 3.30 7.60 -22.58
CA LYS A 59 4.03 7.19 -23.80
C LYS A 59 5.46 7.72 -23.81
N GLN A 60 5.70 8.97 -23.42
CA GLN A 60 7.05 9.53 -23.30
C GLN A 60 7.91 8.73 -22.32
N VAL A 61 7.34 8.29 -21.19
CA VAL A 61 8.07 7.43 -20.23
C VAL A 61 8.45 6.10 -20.86
N PHE A 62 7.51 5.43 -21.55
CA PHE A 62 7.78 4.13 -22.21
C PHE A 62 8.73 4.26 -23.43
N GLU A 63 8.76 5.41 -24.09
CA GLU A 63 9.72 5.71 -25.17
C GLU A 63 11.15 5.93 -24.68
N ASN A 64 11.28 6.56 -23.50
CA ASN A 64 12.58 6.89 -22.92
C ASN A 64 13.21 5.74 -22.12
N GLU A 65 12.39 4.80 -21.63
CA GLU A 65 12.79 3.76 -20.70
C GLU A 65 12.48 2.37 -21.25
N ASP A 66 13.44 1.46 -21.12
CA ASP A 66 13.30 0.06 -21.53
C ASP A 66 12.54 -0.74 -20.46
N ILE A 67 11.20 -0.58 -20.40
CA ILE A 67 10.32 -1.13 -19.38
C ILE A 67 9.94 -2.58 -19.72
N GLU A 68 10.15 -3.52 -18.79
CA GLU A 68 9.77 -4.92 -18.95
C GLU A 68 8.54 -5.33 -18.13
N ALA A 69 8.25 -4.62 -17.05
CA ALA A 69 7.15 -4.93 -16.14
C ALA A 69 6.73 -3.68 -15.34
N VAL A 70 5.49 -3.70 -14.85
CA VAL A 70 4.91 -2.61 -14.06
C VAL A 70 4.56 -3.11 -12.66
N MET A 71 4.86 -2.31 -11.62
CA MET A 71 4.25 -2.39 -10.30
C MET A 71 3.30 -1.21 -10.12
N HIS A 72 2.05 -1.48 -9.79
CA HIS A 72 1.03 -0.44 -9.67
C HIS A 72 0.55 -0.27 -8.23
N PHE A 73 0.98 0.83 -7.61
CA PHE A 73 0.58 1.23 -6.25
C PHE A 73 -0.33 2.45 -6.24
N ALA A 74 -0.33 3.25 -7.32
CA ALA A 74 -1.08 4.48 -7.35
C ALA A 74 -2.58 4.25 -7.13
N ALA A 75 -3.17 5.08 -6.29
CA ALA A 75 -4.61 5.15 -6.09
C ALA A 75 -4.97 6.55 -5.65
N SER A 76 -5.98 7.15 -6.31
CA SER A 76 -6.59 8.38 -5.81
C SER A 76 -7.37 8.06 -4.53
N PRO A 77 -7.14 8.79 -3.43
CA PRO A 77 -7.91 8.60 -2.20
C PRO A 77 -9.40 8.76 -2.44
N ILE A 78 -10.21 7.90 -1.83
CA ILE A 78 -11.66 7.93 -1.96
C ILE A 78 -12.25 8.41 -0.64
N PRO A 79 -12.63 9.70 -0.53
CA PRO A 79 -13.23 10.22 0.69
C PRO A 79 -14.63 9.63 0.87
N LEU A 80 -14.92 9.07 2.05
CA LEU A 80 -16.18 8.39 2.36
C LEU A 80 -17.41 9.33 2.38
N GLN A 81 -17.21 10.59 2.68
CA GLN A 81 -18.29 11.57 2.91
C GLN A 81 -18.20 12.80 2.01
N SER A 82 -17.76 12.67 0.77
CA SER A 82 -17.65 13.82 -0.11
C SER A 82 -18.32 13.61 -1.45
N ASN A 83 -18.73 14.71 -2.09
CA ASN A 83 -19.19 14.74 -3.49
C ASN A 83 -18.12 14.26 -4.49
N ARG A 84 -16.92 13.89 -4.01
CA ARG A 84 -15.77 13.45 -4.82
C ARG A 84 -15.67 11.94 -5.01
N VAL A 85 -16.56 11.14 -4.44
CA VAL A 85 -16.53 9.66 -4.58
C VAL A 85 -16.47 9.25 -6.05
N PHE A 86 -17.36 9.80 -6.88
CA PHE A 86 -17.39 9.48 -8.32
C PHE A 86 -16.16 9.97 -9.09
N SER A 87 -15.60 11.14 -8.75
CA SER A 87 -14.37 11.60 -9.40
C SER A 87 -13.19 10.70 -9.06
N SER A 88 -13.06 10.28 -7.80
CA SER A 88 -12.02 9.36 -7.37
C SER A 88 -12.17 7.97 -8.03
N PHE A 89 -13.39 7.48 -8.19
CA PHE A 89 -13.64 6.26 -8.98
C PHE A 89 -13.13 6.42 -10.42
N ASN A 90 -13.57 7.48 -11.09
CA ASN A 90 -13.16 7.76 -12.47
C ASN A 90 -11.65 7.93 -12.60
N GLU A 91 -11.00 8.60 -11.67
CA GLU A 91 -9.54 8.78 -11.66
C GLU A 91 -8.79 7.46 -11.61
N ASN A 92 -9.20 6.55 -10.74
CA ASN A 92 -8.57 5.25 -10.60
C ASN A 92 -8.84 4.36 -11.83
N MET A 93 -10.07 4.35 -12.35
CA MET A 93 -10.43 3.54 -13.52
C MET A 93 -9.72 4.03 -14.78
N THR A 94 -9.79 5.34 -15.07
CA THR A 94 -9.12 5.93 -16.24
C THR A 94 -7.61 5.77 -16.16
N GLY A 95 -7.02 5.91 -14.95
CA GLY A 95 -5.58 5.68 -14.77
C GLY A 95 -5.17 4.25 -15.11
N MET A 96 -5.91 3.25 -14.64
CA MET A 96 -5.64 1.84 -14.96
C MET A 96 -5.85 1.55 -16.46
N GLU A 97 -6.95 2.05 -17.04
CA GLU A 97 -7.24 1.90 -18.47
C GLU A 97 -6.10 2.46 -19.33
N THR A 98 -5.71 3.72 -19.08
CA THR A 98 -4.64 4.38 -19.81
C THR A 98 -3.31 3.63 -19.69
N LEU A 99 -2.99 3.16 -18.48
CA LEU A 99 -1.77 2.37 -18.24
C LEU A 99 -1.78 1.06 -19.03
N LEU A 100 -2.88 0.30 -19.00
CA LEU A 100 -3.00 -0.98 -19.70
C LEU A 100 -2.93 -0.79 -21.24
N ASP A 101 -3.53 0.26 -21.75
CA ASP A 101 -3.47 0.61 -23.17
C ASP A 101 -2.02 0.92 -23.61
N VAL A 102 -1.29 1.73 -22.82
CA VAL A 102 0.11 2.06 -23.13
C VAL A 102 0.99 0.81 -22.98
N MET A 103 0.83 0.03 -21.92
CA MET A 103 1.55 -1.24 -21.77
C MET A 103 1.36 -2.16 -22.98
N LYS A 104 0.13 -2.27 -23.50
CA LYS A 104 -0.18 -3.06 -24.69
C LYS A 104 0.50 -2.49 -25.95
N GLU A 105 0.49 -1.18 -26.11
CA GLU A 105 1.12 -0.50 -27.27
C GLU A 105 2.65 -0.71 -27.32
N TYR A 106 3.30 -0.80 -26.16
CA TYR A 106 4.75 -1.01 -26.03
C TYR A 106 5.14 -2.46 -25.73
N ASP A 107 4.22 -3.42 -25.89
CA ASP A 107 4.42 -4.86 -25.66
C ASP A 107 4.92 -5.23 -24.26
N VAL A 108 4.53 -4.44 -23.24
CA VAL A 108 4.82 -4.72 -21.83
C VAL A 108 3.70 -5.57 -21.24
N GLY A 109 3.91 -6.88 -21.20
CA GLY A 109 2.90 -7.88 -20.85
C GLY A 109 2.88 -8.33 -19.39
N ARG A 110 3.49 -7.60 -18.44
CA ARG A 110 3.59 -8.03 -17.03
C ARG A 110 3.24 -6.90 -16.06
N ILE A 111 2.33 -7.20 -15.10
CA ILE A 111 1.95 -6.23 -14.07
C ILE A 111 1.78 -6.88 -12.70
N VAL A 112 2.31 -6.25 -11.64
CA VAL A 112 2.00 -6.57 -10.25
C VAL A 112 1.13 -5.44 -9.69
N PHE A 113 -0.02 -5.79 -9.18
CA PHE A 113 -1.02 -4.84 -8.69
C PHE A 113 -1.19 -4.91 -7.18
N ALA A 114 -0.96 -3.79 -6.51
CA ALA A 114 -1.25 -3.62 -5.09
C ALA A 114 -2.77 -3.44 -4.89
N SER A 115 -3.45 -4.56 -4.61
CA SER A 115 -4.84 -4.61 -4.22
C SER A 115 -4.99 -4.55 -2.69
N SER A 116 -6.17 -4.82 -2.17
CA SER A 116 -6.49 -4.69 -0.75
C SER A 116 -7.40 -5.82 -0.29
N ALA A 117 -7.28 -6.21 0.98
CA ALA A 117 -8.24 -7.08 1.66
C ALA A 117 -9.67 -6.50 1.70
N ALA A 118 -9.82 -5.18 1.52
CA ALA A 118 -11.12 -4.50 1.44
C ALA A 118 -12.02 -5.02 0.30
N VAL A 119 -11.46 -5.75 -0.67
CA VAL A 119 -12.24 -6.42 -1.74
C VAL A 119 -13.16 -7.50 -1.20
N TYR A 120 -12.85 -8.10 -0.05
CA TYR A 120 -13.67 -9.15 0.56
C TYR A 120 -14.89 -8.64 1.33
N GLY A 121 -14.94 -7.35 1.68
CA GLY A 121 -16.03 -6.77 2.46
C GLY A 121 -16.11 -7.35 3.88
N CYS A 122 -17.23 -8.00 4.21
CA CYS A 122 -17.50 -8.59 5.52
C CYS A 122 -17.66 -10.13 5.42
N PRO A 123 -16.58 -10.88 5.21
CA PRO A 123 -16.66 -12.33 5.01
C PRO A 123 -17.15 -13.05 6.27
N GLN A 124 -18.06 -14.03 6.10
CA GLN A 124 -18.60 -14.81 7.23
C GLN A 124 -17.70 -15.98 7.61
N ASN A 125 -16.94 -16.52 6.66
CA ASN A 125 -16.05 -17.66 6.88
C ASN A 125 -14.61 -17.20 7.06
N LEU A 126 -13.99 -17.60 8.16
CA LEU A 126 -12.60 -17.26 8.50
C LEU A 126 -11.76 -18.55 8.66
N PRO A 127 -10.46 -18.52 8.35
CA PRO A 127 -9.74 -17.40 7.77
C PRO A 127 -10.09 -17.19 6.31
N VAL A 128 -10.02 -15.93 5.83
CA VAL A 128 -10.25 -15.58 4.42
C VAL A 128 -9.14 -16.16 3.56
N THR A 129 -9.50 -16.77 2.44
CA THR A 129 -8.57 -17.27 1.42
C THR A 129 -8.80 -16.55 0.09
N GLU A 130 -7.96 -16.82 -0.90
CA GLU A 130 -8.10 -16.23 -2.23
C GLU A 130 -9.31 -16.78 -3.02
N GLU A 131 -9.91 -17.89 -2.56
CA GLU A 131 -11.15 -18.47 -3.07
C GLU A 131 -12.42 -17.82 -2.51
N THR A 132 -12.28 -17.01 -1.45
CA THR A 132 -13.40 -16.24 -0.88
C THR A 132 -13.90 -15.24 -1.92
N GLU A 133 -15.20 -15.27 -2.21
CA GLU A 133 -15.82 -14.37 -3.19
C GLU A 133 -15.69 -12.92 -2.73
N PRO A 134 -15.20 -12.01 -3.59
CA PRO A 134 -15.13 -10.59 -3.29
C PRO A 134 -16.52 -9.94 -3.24
N GLU A 135 -16.85 -9.37 -2.09
CA GLU A 135 -18.09 -8.62 -1.84
C GLU A 135 -17.80 -7.25 -1.20
N PRO A 136 -17.11 -6.34 -1.91
CA PRO A 136 -16.65 -5.10 -1.32
C PRO A 136 -17.80 -4.18 -0.92
N VAL A 137 -17.83 -3.75 0.33
CA VAL A 137 -18.86 -2.84 0.90
C VAL A 137 -18.45 -1.39 0.67
N HIS A 138 -17.18 -1.09 0.94
CA HIS A 138 -16.65 0.28 0.90
C HIS A 138 -16.16 0.69 -0.47
N PRO A 139 -16.21 1.99 -0.81
CA PRO A 139 -15.77 2.52 -2.11
C PRO A 139 -14.35 2.11 -2.47
N HIS A 140 -13.41 2.13 -1.52
CA HIS A 140 -12.03 1.69 -1.75
C HIS A 140 -11.95 0.24 -2.24
N GLY A 141 -12.61 -0.69 -1.54
CA GLY A 141 -12.67 -2.09 -1.93
C GLY A 141 -13.33 -2.30 -3.30
N LYS A 142 -14.41 -1.54 -3.58
CA LYS A 142 -15.10 -1.59 -4.89
C LYS A 142 -14.17 -1.18 -6.03
N VAL A 143 -13.42 -0.08 -5.87
CA VAL A 143 -12.44 0.36 -6.88
C VAL A 143 -11.35 -0.68 -7.08
N LYS A 144 -10.74 -1.19 -6.00
CA LYS A 144 -9.70 -2.23 -6.11
C LYS A 144 -10.23 -3.46 -6.83
N TRP A 145 -11.44 -3.92 -6.49
CA TRP A 145 -12.08 -5.04 -7.17
C TRP A 145 -12.35 -4.80 -8.64
N MET A 146 -12.81 -3.61 -9.02
CA MET A 146 -12.99 -3.26 -10.44
C MET A 146 -11.66 -3.27 -11.19
N MET A 147 -10.57 -2.74 -10.60
CA MET A 147 -9.24 -2.79 -11.21
C MET A 147 -8.72 -4.22 -11.36
N GLU A 148 -8.96 -5.10 -10.37
CA GLU A 148 -8.64 -6.54 -10.51
C GLU A 148 -9.36 -7.16 -11.70
N LYS A 149 -10.66 -6.86 -11.89
CA LYS A 149 -11.42 -7.34 -13.05
C LYS A 149 -10.86 -6.84 -14.38
N MET A 150 -10.41 -5.57 -14.44
CA MET A 150 -9.75 -5.06 -15.67
C MET A 150 -8.50 -5.87 -16.02
N LEU A 151 -7.68 -6.26 -15.05
CA LEU A 151 -6.51 -7.11 -15.26
C LEU A 151 -6.90 -8.51 -15.76
N MET A 152 -7.93 -9.11 -15.18
CA MET A 152 -8.44 -10.42 -15.60
C MET A 152 -8.96 -10.38 -17.04
N GLU A 153 -9.67 -9.33 -17.42
CA GLU A 153 -10.14 -9.16 -18.80
C GLU A 153 -8.99 -8.85 -19.77
N ALA A 154 -7.98 -8.08 -19.38
CA ALA A 154 -6.79 -7.83 -20.16
C ALA A 154 -5.99 -9.13 -20.45
N GLU A 155 -5.89 -10.04 -19.45
CA GLU A 155 -5.29 -11.35 -19.68
C GLU A 155 -6.05 -12.15 -20.76
N LYS A 156 -7.38 -12.20 -20.67
CA LYS A 156 -8.22 -12.90 -21.65
C LYS A 156 -8.13 -12.29 -23.05
N ALA A 157 -8.10 -10.95 -23.11
CA ALA A 157 -8.17 -10.22 -24.37
C ALA A 157 -6.86 -10.23 -25.16
N TYR A 158 -5.70 -10.13 -24.49
CA TYR A 158 -4.40 -10.02 -25.16
C TYR A 158 -3.22 -10.65 -24.42
N GLY A 159 -3.49 -11.50 -23.41
CA GLY A 159 -2.46 -12.32 -22.77
C GLY A 159 -1.60 -11.60 -21.72
N LEU A 160 -2.02 -10.42 -21.20
CA LEU A 160 -1.37 -9.79 -20.07
C LEU A 160 -1.19 -10.79 -18.93
N LYS A 161 -0.03 -10.81 -18.30
CA LYS A 161 0.21 -11.60 -17.09
C LYS A 161 0.24 -10.70 -15.87
N TYR A 162 -0.50 -11.08 -14.82
CA TYR A 162 -0.60 -10.28 -13.60
C TYR A 162 -0.34 -11.11 -12.33
N VAL A 163 0.14 -10.41 -11.29
CA VAL A 163 0.01 -10.85 -9.90
C VAL A 163 -0.74 -9.78 -9.13
N ILE A 164 -1.84 -10.16 -8.51
CA ILE A 164 -2.63 -9.31 -7.62
C ILE A 164 -2.26 -9.66 -6.19
N LEU A 165 -1.86 -8.65 -5.42
CA LEU A 165 -1.50 -8.78 -4.01
C LEU A 165 -2.56 -8.07 -3.15
N ARG A 166 -3.42 -8.84 -2.47
CA ARG A 166 -4.44 -8.33 -1.55
C ARG A 166 -3.80 -8.17 -0.17
N SER A 167 -3.28 -6.97 0.10
CA SER A 167 -2.63 -6.67 1.39
C SER A 167 -3.65 -6.30 2.46
N PHE A 168 -3.33 -6.68 3.68
CA PHE A 168 -3.98 -6.21 4.89
C PHE A 168 -3.37 -4.87 5.31
N ASN A 169 -3.60 -4.40 6.55
CA ASN A 169 -3.20 -3.07 6.93
C ASN A 169 -1.67 -2.91 6.89
N ALA A 170 -1.18 -2.15 5.90
CA ALA A 170 0.24 -1.81 5.81
C ALA A 170 0.65 -0.91 6.97
N CYS A 171 1.78 -1.21 7.61
CA CYS A 171 2.29 -0.47 8.76
C CYS A 171 3.80 -0.61 8.89
N GLY A 172 4.40 0.11 9.83
CA GLY A 172 5.86 0.14 9.99
C GLY A 172 6.53 1.19 9.12
N ALA A 173 7.83 1.12 9.04
CA ALA A 173 8.66 1.99 8.20
C ALA A 173 9.93 1.22 7.80
N HIS A 174 10.74 1.81 6.92
CA HIS A 174 12.04 1.23 6.62
C HIS A 174 12.92 1.22 7.88
N PRO A 175 13.65 0.12 8.16
CA PRO A 175 14.46 0.02 9.40
C PRO A 175 15.50 1.12 9.56
N SER A 176 15.97 1.73 8.46
CA SER A 176 16.87 2.88 8.49
C SER A 176 16.19 4.22 8.82
N ALA A 177 14.87 4.25 8.94
CA ALA A 177 14.05 5.46 9.10
C ALA A 177 14.21 6.52 7.99
N PHE A 178 14.66 6.14 6.79
CA PHE A 178 14.75 7.05 5.64
C PHE A 178 13.39 7.30 4.98
N ILE A 179 12.54 6.29 4.97
CA ILE A 179 11.19 6.36 4.42
C ILE A 179 10.17 5.73 5.39
N GLY A 180 8.98 6.28 5.42
CA GLY A 180 7.89 5.83 6.28
C GLY A 180 6.54 6.40 5.85
N GLU A 181 5.54 6.26 6.70
CA GLU A 181 4.18 6.73 6.42
C GLU A 181 4.04 8.23 6.71
N ASP A 182 3.71 9.01 5.66
CA ASP A 182 3.31 10.41 5.76
C ASP A 182 2.15 10.68 4.81
N ARG A 183 0.94 10.80 5.35
CA ARG A 183 -0.30 10.93 4.56
C ARG A 183 -1.06 12.23 4.83
N GLY A 184 -0.50 13.14 5.63
CA GLY A 184 -1.12 14.43 5.95
C GLY A 184 -2.36 14.33 6.86
N SER A 185 -3.37 13.54 6.48
CA SER A 185 -4.53 13.20 7.33
C SER A 185 -4.40 11.75 7.78
N GLU A 186 -4.06 11.55 9.04
CA GLU A 186 -3.83 10.23 9.61
C GLU A 186 -5.16 9.53 9.89
N THR A 187 -5.44 8.50 9.13
CA THR A 187 -6.61 7.61 9.35
C THR A 187 -6.21 6.26 9.93
N HIS A 188 -4.91 5.94 9.93
CA HIS A 188 -4.41 4.66 10.41
C HIS A 188 -4.10 4.69 11.90
N LEU A 189 -4.60 3.68 12.63
CA LEU A 189 -4.51 3.64 14.09
C LEU A 189 -3.07 3.72 14.61
N ILE A 190 -2.12 2.98 14.04
CA ILE A 190 -0.71 2.98 14.50
C ILE A 190 -0.10 4.38 14.35
N SER A 191 -0.26 5.03 13.20
CA SER A 191 0.24 6.40 12.99
C SER A 191 -0.41 7.40 13.94
N ASN A 192 -1.73 7.30 14.18
CA ASN A 192 -2.44 8.14 15.17
C ASN A 192 -1.87 7.96 16.59
N VAL A 193 -1.65 6.71 17.00
CA VAL A 193 -1.06 6.38 18.31
C VAL A 193 0.33 7.00 18.46
N LEU A 194 1.19 6.85 17.46
CA LEU A 194 2.57 7.35 17.50
C LEU A 194 2.65 8.88 17.44
N ARG A 195 1.80 9.53 16.65
CA ARG A 195 1.70 11.00 16.62
C ARG A 195 1.14 11.57 17.92
N THR A 196 0.23 10.84 18.58
CA THR A 196 -0.21 11.21 19.94
C THR A 196 0.95 11.10 20.92
N ALA A 197 1.77 10.05 20.82
CA ALA A 197 2.97 9.90 21.64
C ALA A 197 3.99 11.04 21.43
N LEU A 198 4.10 11.57 20.19
CA LEU A 198 4.91 12.75 19.89
C LEU A 198 4.31 14.09 20.37
N GLY A 199 3.08 14.07 20.88
CA GLY A 199 2.37 15.29 21.31
C GLY A 199 1.73 16.09 20.16
N HIS A 200 1.69 15.55 18.95
CA HIS A 200 1.06 16.21 17.79
C HIS A 200 -0.47 16.11 17.83
N LEU A 201 -1.00 15.12 18.52
CA LEU A 201 -2.43 14.94 18.75
C LEU A 201 -2.69 14.89 20.26
N PRO A 202 -3.80 15.49 20.74
CA PRO A 202 -4.12 15.51 22.15
C PRO A 202 -4.57 14.15 22.71
N PHE A 203 -5.04 13.26 21.83
CA PHE A 203 -5.51 11.91 22.15
C PHE A 203 -5.56 11.06 20.89
N VAL A 204 -5.57 9.75 21.06
CA VAL A 204 -5.80 8.79 19.96
C VAL A 204 -7.27 8.82 19.60
N HIS A 205 -7.57 9.06 18.31
CA HIS A 205 -8.91 8.89 17.79
C HIS A 205 -9.17 7.41 17.51
N ILE A 206 -10.22 6.86 18.09
CA ILE A 206 -10.72 5.53 17.78
C ILE A 206 -12.11 5.71 17.20
N ASP A 207 -12.26 5.48 15.91
CA ASP A 207 -13.52 5.63 15.20
C ASP A 207 -14.41 4.43 15.44
N GLN A 208 -15.44 4.58 16.26
CA GLN A 208 -16.49 3.65 16.64
C GLN A 208 -16.17 2.58 17.70
N PRO A 209 -17.21 2.12 18.47
CA PRO A 209 -17.09 1.05 19.45
C PRO A 209 -16.61 -0.28 18.88
N GLU A 210 -16.94 -0.55 17.61
CA GLU A 210 -16.51 -1.77 16.89
C GLU A 210 -15.00 -1.76 16.60
N GLU A 211 -14.36 -0.59 16.41
CA GLU A 211 -12.91 -0.50 16.29
C GLU A 211 -12.18 -0.69 17.63
N ALA A 212 -12.78 -0.26 18.71
CA ALA A 212 -12.23 -0.51 20.05
C ALA A 212 -12.25 -2.02 20.39
N THR A 213 -13.16 -2.78 19.78
CA THR A 213 -13.31 -4.23 19.98
C THR A 213 -12.85 -5.05 18.78
N GLY A 214 -12.68 -4.42 17.61
CA GLY A 214 -12.26 -5.08 16.38
C GLY A 214 -10.78 -5.46 16.39
N PHE A 215 -10.48 -6.62 15.81
CA PHE A 215 -9.10 -7.09 15.64
C PHE A 215 -8.66 -6.83 14.21
N ARG A 216 -7.50 -6.24 13.97
CA ARG A 216 -6.97 -5.99 12.63
C ARG A 216 -5.65 -6.70 12.41
N ASP A 217 -5.51 -7.31 11.24
CA ASP A 217 -4.24 -7.88 10.78
C ASP A 217 -3.37 -6.76 10.20
N TYR A 218 -2.14 -6.68 10.68
CA TYR A 218 -1.15 -5.70 10.26
C TYR A 218 0.01 -6.39 9.58
N VAL A 219 0.45 -5.85 8.45
CA VAL A 219 1.58 -6.37 7.70
C VAL A 219 2.63 -5.26 7.54
N HIS A 220 3.86 -5.57 7.90
CA HIS A 220 4.96 -4.61 7.78
C HIS A 220 5.18 -4.23 6.33
N VAL A 221 5.31 -2.93 6.06
CA VAL A 221 5.46 -2.40 4.70
C VAL A 221 6.66 -2.98 3.95
N GLN A 222 7.75 -3.31 4.67
CA GLN A 222 8.93 -3.93 4.07
C GLN A 222 8.65 -5.37 3.60
N ASP A 223 7.85 -6.14 4.35
CA ASP A 223 7.44 -7.48 3.93
C ASP A 223 6.45 -7.43 2.76
N LEU A 224 5.63 -6.36 2.65
CA LEU A 224 4.82 -6.11 1.46
C LEU A 224 5.69 -5.79 0.25
N ALA A 225 6.70 -4.94 0.39
CA ALA A 225 7.64 -4.62 -0.67
C ALA A 225 8.35 -5.88 -1.21
N GLU A 226 8.83 -6.75 -0.32
CA GLU A 226 9.41 -8.04 -0.70
C GLU A 226 8.42 -8.92 -1.47
N ALA A 227 7.16 -8.98 -1.07
CA ALA A 227 6.14 -9.75 -1.79
C ALA A 227 5.96 -9.26 -3.23
N HIS A 228 5.98 -7.92 -3.45
CA HIS A 228 5.89 -7.34 -4.79
C HIS A 228 7.10 -7.70 -5.65
N VAL A 229 8.30 -7.71 -5.10
CA VAL A 229 9.52 -8.13 -5.81
C VAL A 229 9.48 -9.62 -6.16
N LEU A 230 9.00 -10.46 -5.23
CA LEU A 230 8.79 -11.89 -5.51
C LEU A 230 7.76 -12.11 -6.62
N ALA A 231 6.71 -11.27 -6.68
CA ALA A 231 5.70 -11.30 -7.72
C ALA A 231 6.27 -10.97 -9.11
N ILE A 232 7.16 -9.96 -9.23
CA ILE A 232 7.90 -9.71 -10.48
C ILE A 232 8.73 -10.93 -10.88
N SER A 233 9.46 -11.52 -9.94
CA SER A 233 10.25 -12.73 -10.20
C SER A 233 9.39 -13.92 -10.66
N HIS A 234 8.17 -14.04 -10.13
CA HIS A 234 7.19 -15.03 -10.58
C HIS A 234 6.80 -14.82 -12.05
N LEU A 235 6.48 -13.59 -12.43
CA LEU A 235 6.10 -13.25 -13.81
C LEU A 235 7.28 -13.38 -14.78
N ARG A 236 8.50 -13.00 -14.38
CA ARG A 236 9.73 -13.18 -15.20
C ARG A 236 10.02 -14.65 -15.53
N LYS A 237 9.65 -15.57 -14.65
CA LYS A 237 9.76 -17.03 -14.87
C LYS A 237 8.69 -17.58 -15.79
N GLY A 238 7.86 -16.74 -16.39
CA GLY A 238 6.79 -17.14 -17.32
C GLY A 238 5.64 -17.89 -16.63
N LYS A 239 5.47 -17.72 -15.33
CA LYS A 239 4.37 -18.36 -14.59
C LYS A 239 3.04 -17.65 -14.84
N ASP A 240 1.95 -18.38 -14.62
CA ASP A 240 0.59 -17.87 -14.80
C ASP A 240 0.22 -16.77 -13.80
N SER A 241 -0.77 -15.98 -14.20
CA SER A 241 -1.38 -14.97 -13.34
C SER A 241 -1.91 -15.57 -12.04
N ARG A 242 -1.77 -14.84 -10.95
CA ARG A 242 -2.16 -15.28 -9.61
C ARG A 242 -2.70 -14.13 -8.77
N ILE A 243 -3.48 -14.51 -7.78
CA ILE A 243 -3.92 -13.64 -6.68
C ILE A 243 -3.38 -14.22 -5.39
N TYR A 244 -2.86 -13.35 -4.51
CA TYR A 244 -2.34 -13.74 -3.21
C TYR A 244 -2.78 -12.78 -2.10
N ASN A 245 -3.15 -13.37 -0.96
CA ASN A 245 -3.34 -12.63 0.29
C ASN A 245 -2.00 -12.41 0.99
N LEU A 246 -1.77 -11.20 1.47
CA LEU A 246 -0.60 -10.84 2.28
C LEU A 246 -1.06 -10.48 3.69
N SER A 247 -0.96 -11.44 4.59
CA SER A 247 -1.41 -11.38 5.99
C SER A 247 -0.45 -12.17 6.86
N TYR A 248 -0.28 -11.76 8.12
CA TYR A 248 0.46 -12.59 9.08
C TYR A 248 -0.41 -13.67 9.71
N GLY A 249 -1.74 -13.54 9.59
CA GLY A 249 -2.71 -14.43 10.24
C GLY A 249 -2.91 -14.13 11.72
N GLU A 250 -2.35 -13.02 12.19
CA GLU A 250 -2.50 -12.51 13.56
C GLU A 250 -3.21 -11.16 13.53
N SER A 251 -4.14 -10.97 14.45
CA SER A 251 -4.92 -9.75 14.52
C SER A 251 -4.77 -9.11 15.91
N TYR A 252 -4.75 -7.80 15.97
CA TYR A 252 -4.55 -7.02 17.19
C TYR A 252 -5.67 -6.03 17.41
N SER A 253 -6.12 -5.89 18.66
CA SER A 253 -7.06 -4.85 19.07
C SER A 253 -6.39 -3.48 19.17
N ALA A 254 -7.20 -2.42 19.18
CA ALA A 254 -6.69 -1.06 19.41
C ALA A 254 -5.96 -0.94 20.77
N GLU A 255 -6.46 -1.60 21.80
CA GLU A 255 -5.82 -1.62 23.12
C GLU A 255 -4.43 -2.27 23.07
N GLN A 256 -4.29 -3.42 22.38
CA GLN A 256 -3.00 -4.10 22.22
C GLN A 256 -1.99 -3.22 21.47
N ILE A 257 -2.43 -2.46 20.47
CA ILE A 257 -1.59 -1.51 19.73
C ILE A 257 -1.13 -0.37 20.63
N ILE A 258 -2.03 0.21 21.44
CA ILE A 258 -1.71 1.28 22.38
C ILE A 258 -0.70 0.79 23.42
N LEU A 259 -0.92 -0.39 24.02
CA LEU A 259 0.00 -0.97 24.99
C LEU A 259 1.39 -1.25 24.38
N ALA A 260 1.43 -1.79 23.16
CA ALA A 260 2.67 -2.02 22.45
C ALA A 260 3.40 -0.70 22.12
N ALA A 261 2.67 0.35 21.77
CA ALA A 261 3.24 1.66 21.53
C ALA A 261 3.79 2.29 22.81
N GLN A 262 3.09 2.18 23.94
CA GLN A 262 3.59 2.62 25.26
C GLN A 262 4.90 1.90 25.62
N TYR A 263 4.95 0.60 25.37
CA TYR A 263 6.16 -0.20 25.61
C TYR A 263 7.34 0.26 24.75
N VAL A 264 7.10 0.51 23.46
CA VAL A 264 8.16 0.90 22.52
C VAL A 264 8.64 2.33 22.73
N THR A 265 7.70 3.27 22.95
CA THR A 265 8.02 4.70 23.06
C THR A 265 8.49 5.10 24.46
N GLY A 266 8.18 4.32 25.49
CA GLY A 266 8.39 4.69 26.90
C GLY A 266 7.43 5.78 27.40
N ILE A 267 6.42 6.18 26.62
CA ILE A 267 5.46 7.23 26.95
C ILE A 267 4.25 6.58 27.62
N PRO A 268 4.00 6.88 28.91
CA PRO A 268 3.05 6.11 29.72
C PRO A 268 1.58 6.38 29.42
N LEU A 269 1.26 7.48 28.74
CA LEU A 269 -0.13 7.89 28.56
C LEU A 269 -0.45 8.20 27.10
N ILE A 270 -1.27 7.36 26.52
CA ILE A 270 -1.94 7.63 25.26
C ILE A 270 -3.44 7.55 25.51
N THR A 271 -4.09 8.70 25.62
CA THR A 271 -5.53 8.77 25.89
C THR A 271 -6.29 8.47 24.61
N ALA A 272 -7.14 7.44 24.62
CA ALA A 272 -8.04 7.14 23.53
C ALA A 272 -9.39 7.84 23.73
N LYS A 273 -9.95 8.41 22.68
CA LYS A 273 -11.29 8.97 22.64
C LYS A 273 -12.08 8.35 21.50
N LEU A 274 -13.25 7.82 21.84
CA LEU A 274 -14.20 7.34 20.82
C LEU A 274 -14.78 8.56 20.09
N THR A 275 -14.74 8.52 18.78
CA THR A 275 -15.35 9.52 17.91
C THR A 275 -16.39 8.88 17.03
N GLU A 276 -17.57 9.49 16.93
CA GLU A 276 -18.69 9.00 16.09
C GLU A 276 -18.52 9.40 14.62
N THR A 277 -17.35 9.23 14.04
CA THR A 277 -17.10 9.73 12.69
C THR A 277 -17.55 8.82 11.57
N GLY A 278 -18.11 7.64 11.87
CA GLY A 278 -18.73 6.76 10.87
C GLY A 278 -17.79 6.29 9.75
N ILE A 279 -16.49 6.38 9.97
CA ILE A 279 -15.47 6.03 9.00
C ILE A 279 -15.06 4.59 9.24
N ASP A 280 -15.46 3.76 8.29
CA ASP A 280 -14.81 2.55 7.83
C ASP A 280 -14.38 1.53 8.90
N SER A 281 -15.36 0.85 9.47
CA SER A 281 -15.08 -0.46 10.06
C SER A 281 -14.67 -1.42 8.93
N GLN A 282 -13.42 -1.32 8.47
CA GLN A 282 -12.85 -2.40 7.66
C GLN A 282 -12.94 -3.66 8.51
N ALA A 283 -13.76 -4.59 8.04
CA ALA A 283 -14.08 -5.78 8.77
C ALA A 283 -12.84 -6.46 9.31
N THR A 284 -12.90 -6.74 10.56
CA THR A 284 -11.90 -7.43 11.35
C THR A 284 -11.89 -8.88 10.95
N PHE A 285 -10.95 -9.32 10.16
CA PHE A 285 -10.85 -10.73 9.86
C PHE A 285 -9.40 -11.17 9.66
N ALA A 286 -9.14 -12.41 10.06
CA ALA A 286 -7.88 -13.08 9.78
C ALA A 286 -7.91 -13.65 8.36
N ALA A 287 -6.79 -13.59 7.66
CA ALA A 287 -6.64 -14.21 6.37
C ALA A 287 -5.49 -15.22 6.35
N SER A 288 -5.57 -16.14 5.40
CA SER A 288 -4.49 -17.10 5.12
C SER A 288 -3.60 -16.55 4.02
N SER A 289 -2.30 -16.48 4.28
CA SER A 289 -1.26 -16.23 3.28
C SER A 289 -0.52 -17.52 2.85
N SER A 290 -1.10 -18.67 3.12
CA SER A 290 -0.49 -19.98 2.82
C SER A 290 -0.12 -20.13 1.35
N LYS A 291 -0.92 -19.60 0.45
CA LYS A 291 -0.68 -19.61 -1.00
C LYS A 291 0.53 -18.76 -1.37
N ALA A 292 0.63 -17.52 -0.86
CA ALA A 292 1.79 -16.65 -1.07
C ALA A 292 3.09 -17.29 -0.53
N ARG A 293 3.04 -17.89 0.65
CA ARG A 293 4.18 -18.62 1.25
C ARG A 293 4.62 -19.77 0.37
N LYS A 294 3.69 -20.60 -0.10
CA LYS A 294 3.98 -21.80 -0.88
C LYS A 294 4.43 -21.50 -2.32
N GLU A 295 3.77 -20.58 -3.01
CA GLU A 295 3.95 -20.37 -4.45
C GLU A 295 4.94 -19.25 -4.79
N LEU A 296 4.96 -18.14 -4.01
CA LEU A 296 5.93 -17.06 -4.15
C LEU A 296 7.18 -17.27 -3.32
N GLY A 297 7.12 -18.11 -2.27
CA GLY A 297 8.18 -18.22 -1.26
C GLY A 297 8.22 -17.01 -0.32
N TRP A 298 7.10 -16.30 -0.18
CA TRP A 298 7.02 -15.14 0.71
C TRP A 298 7.17 -15.54 2.16
N THR A 299 8.25 -15.08 2.80
CA THR A 299 8.55 -15.34 4.20
C THR A 299 8.70 -13.99 4.90
N PRO A 300 7.67 -13.51 5.61
CA PRO A 300 7.74 -12.25 6.34
C PRO A 300 8.80 -12.30 7.44
N LYS A 301 9.53 -11.21 7.59
CA LYS A 301 10.64 -11.07 8.55
C LYS A 301 10.32 -10.14 9.72
N HIS A 302 9.36 -9.24 9.52
CA HIS A 302 8.98 -8.19 10.48
C HIS A 302 7.62 -8.47 11.13
N ASN A 303 7.33 -9.75 11.43
CA ASN A 303 5.99 -10.23 11.81
C ASN A 303 5.63 -10.05 13.30
N SER A 304 6.33 -9.22 14.05
CA SER A 304 5.93 -8.90 15.42
C SER A 304 5.38 -7.48 15.53
N LEU A 305 4.29 -7.31 16.28
CA LEU A 305 3.68 -5.99 16.53
C LEU A 305 4.71 -5.00 17.09
N ILE A 306 5.60 -5.45 17.98
CA ILE A 306 6.65 -4.62 18.57
C ILE A 306 7.65 -4.15 17.51
N ALA A 307 8.05 -5.01 16.57
CA ALA A 307 8.95 -4.62 15.48
C ALA A 307 8.29 -3.59 14.57
N ILE A 308 7.05 -3.85 14.18
CA ILE A 308 6.24 -2.92 13.37
C ILE A 308 6.19 -1.53 14.00
N ILE A 309 5.79 -1.47 15.28
CA ILE A 309 5.63 -0.19 16.00
C ILE A 309 6.99 0.49 16.21
N ARG A 310 8.05 -0.27 16.46
CA ARG A 310 9.41 0.28 16.63
C ARG A 310 9.91 0.95 15.36
N ASP A 311 9.76 0.30 14.20
CA ASP A 311 10.23 0.86 12.94
C ASP A 311 9.39 2.09 12.56
N ALA A 312 8.06 2.07 12.77
CA ALA A 312 7.21 3.24 12.63
C ALA A 312 7.60 4.37 13.59
N TRP A 313 7.89 4.06 14.87
CA TRP A 313 8.33 5.04 15.86
C TRP A 313 9.67 5.70 15.49
N ASN A 314 10.63 4.90 15.02
CA ASN A 314 11.93 5.40 14.56
C ASN A 314 11.76 6.43 13.43
N TRP A 315 10.87 6.15 12.47
CA TRP A 315 10.54 7.09 11.40
C TRP A 315 9.86 8.35 11.94
N HIS A 316 8.77 8.24 12.67
CA HIS A 316 8.00 9.39 13.16
C HIS A 316 8.82 10.27 14.13
N SER A 317 9.66 9.68 14.97
CA SER A 317 10.52 10.44 15.88
C SER A 317 11.68 11.15 15.16
N ALA A 318 12.22 10.57 14.11
CA ALA A 318 13.25 11.19 13.27
C ALA A 318 12.66 12.26 12.33
N ASN A 319 11.40 12.10 11.93
CA ASN A 319 10.68 12.97 11.00
C ASN A 319 9.35 13.46 11.59
N PRO A 320 9.36 14.25 12.65
CA PRO A 320 8.14 14.64 13.36
C PRO A 320 7.17 15.44 12.48
N ASN A 321 7.66 16.12 11.44
CA ASN A 321 6.86 16.87 10.49
C ASN A 321 6.75 16.17 9.12
N GLY A 322 6.99 14.87 9.07
CA GLY A 322 7.01 14.08 7.83
C GLY A 322 8.16 14.52 6.89
N TYR A 323 7.96 14.33 5.58
CA TYR A 323 8.93 14.73 4.55
C TYR A 323 9.07 16.24 4.36
N ALA A 324 8.13 17.05 4.90
CA ALA A 324 8.13 18.52 4.70
C ALA A 324 9.20 19.27 5.50
N ALA A 325 9.94 18.60 6.41
CA ALA A 325 10.89 19.25 7.31
C ALA A 325 12.17 19.81 6.64
N GLU A 326 12.53 19.38 5.43
CA GLU A 326 13.78 19.82 4.77
C GLU A 326 13.69 21.18 4.09
N LYS A 327 12.50 21.67 3.75
CA LYS A 327 12.34 22.98 3.06
C LYS A 327 12.64 24.21 3.90
N VAL A 328 12.78 24.08 5.24
CA VAL A 328 13.02 25.20 6.16
C VAL A 328 14.51 25.49 6.39
N LYS A 329 15.43 24.62 5.92
CA LYS A 329 16.88 24.77 6.16
C LYS A 329 17.68 25.44 5.02
N GLN A 330 17.04 25.88 3.93
CA GLN A 330 17.68 26.56 2.81
C GLN A 330 17.07 27.95 2.53
N GLY A 331 16.67 28.70 3.57
CA GLY A 331 16.26 30.09 3.47
C GLY A 331 17.23 31.01 4.22
#